data_769d6dcf45ff1c49e51117d43440e5cd
#
_entry.id   769d6dcf45ff1c49e51117d43440e5cd
#
_cell.length_a   1.000
_cell.length_b   1.000
_cell.length_c   1.000
_cell.angle_alpha   90.00
_cell.angle_beta   90.00
_cell.angle_gamma   90.00
#
_symmetry.space_group_name_H-M   'P 1'
#
loop_
_entity.id
_entity.type
_entity.pdbx_description
1 polymer ?
#
loop_
_entity_poly.entity_id
_entity_poly.type
_entity_poly.pdbx_seq_one_letter_code
_entity_poly.pdbx_strand_id
1 'polypeptide(L)'
;MEFSIKSGSPEKQRSACVVVGVFETRKLTLAAELLDNAAKGYISDIVRRGDIDGKPGNTLLLHNVPGTLSDRILLIGLGKEKEFHEKEFLGAIRDATGALRKDHYFKVDK
;
A
#
# COMPACT_ATOMS: atom_id res chain seq x y z
N MET A 1 -6.49 -6.72 15.95
CA MET A 1 -6.63 -5.66 14.92
C MET A 1 -7.49 -6.20 13.80
N GLU A 2 -8.51 -5.49 13.47
CA GLU A 2 -9.40 -5.90 12.40
C GLU A 2 -9.16 -5.06 11.15
N PHE A 3 -9.22 -5.72 10.01
CA PHE A 3 -9.17 -5.03 8.73
C PHE A 3 -10.53 -5.12 8.08
N SER A 4 -10.98 -4.02 7.52
CA SER A 4 -12.15 -4.04 6.65
C SER A 4 -11.69 -3.79 5.21
N ILE A 5 -12.28 -4.54 4.29
CA ILE A 5 -12.08 -4.32 2.87
C ILE A 5 -13.22 -3.43 2.40
N LYS A 6 -12.89 -2.25 1.93
CA LYS A 6 -13.90 -1.33 1.41
C LYS A 6 -13.89 -1.37 -0.10
N SER A 7 -15.06 -1.42 -0.69
CA SER A 7 -15.20 -1.27 -2.13
C SER A 7 -15.10 0.22 -2.50
N GLY A 8 -14.68 0.49 -3.71
CA GLY A 8 -14.57 1.85 -4.21
C GLY A 8 -13.13 2.23 -4.53
N SER A 9 -12.96 3.44 -5.03
CA SER A 9 -11.65 3.92 -5.44
C SER A 9 -10.80 4.28 -4.21
N PRO A 10 -9.59 3.73 -4.08
CA PRO A 10 -8.76 3.99 -2.90
C PRO A 10 -8.39 5.46 -2.72
N GLU A 11 -8.26 6.22 -3.80
CA GLU A 11 -7.94 7.64 -3.71
C GLU A 11 -9.06 8.47 -3.08
N LYS A 12 -10.28 7.93 -3.04
CA LYS A 12 -11.45 8.61 -2.48
C LYS A 12 -11.79 8.15 -1.08
N GLN A 13 -11.02 7.21 -0.53
CA GLN A 13 -11.27 6.70 0.81
C GLN A 13 -10.73 7.64 1.86
N ARG A 14 -11.57 7.99 2.82
CA ARG A 14 -11.16 8.74 4.02
C ARG A 14 -10.90 7.75 5.13
N SER A 15 -9.76 7.13 5.10
CA SER A 15 -9.37 6.20 6.14
C SER A 15 -8.06 6.64 6.78
N ALA A 16 -7.80 6.13 7.97
CA ALA A 16 -6.54 6.43 8.65
C ALA A 16 -5.36 5.93 7.84
N CYS A 17 -5.53 4.84 7.11
CA CYS A 17 -4.48 4.31 6.26
C CYS A 17 -5.09 3.50 5.11
N VAL A 18 -4.52 3.65 3.93
CA VAL A 18 -4.82 2.81 2.78
C VAL A 18 -3.58 1.95 2.50
N VAL A 19 -3.79 0.65 2.30
CA VAL A 19 -2.70 -0.27 1.99
C VAL A 19 -2.78 -0.63 0.50
N VAL A 20 -1.70 -0.41 -0.23
CA VAL A 20 -1.62 -0.75 -1.66
C VAL A 20 -0.31 -1.46 -1.96
N GLY A 21 -0.31 -2.24 -3.02
CA GLY A 21 0.81 -3.11 -3.34
C GLY A 21 1.68 -2.65 -4.50
N VAL A 22 2.93 -3.06 -4.43
CA VAL A 22 3.92 -2.84 -5.49
C VAL A 22 4.56 -4.19 -5.82
N PHE A 23 4.59 -4.55 -7.10
CA PHE A 23 5.24 -5.78 -7.54
C PHE A 23 6.76 -5.59 -7.68
N GLU A 24 7.47 -6.71 -7.69
CA GLU A 24 8.94 -6.72 -7.68
C GLU A 24 9.55 -6.00 -8.89
N THR A 25 8.84 -5.96 -10.02
CA THR A 25 9.27 -5.22 -11.21
C THR A 25 9.02 -3.72 -11.08
N ARG A 26 8.68 -3.24 -9.91
CA ARG A 26 8.28 -1.86 -9.65
C ARG A 26 6.97 -1.48 -10.33
N LYS A 27 6.16 -2.48 -10.65
CA LYS A 27 4.84 -2.28 -11.21
C LYS A 27 3.84 -2.07 -10.07
N LEU A 28 3.05 -1.02 -10.19
CA LEU A 28 1.99 -0.73 -9.22
C LEU A 28 0.79 -1.64 -9.47
N THR A 29 0.10 -2.01 -8.40
CA THR A 29 -1.22 -2.63 -8.54
C THR A 29 -2.21 -1.59 -9.06
N LEU A 30 -3.38 -2.05 -9.52
CA LEU A 30 -4.41 -1.12 -9.97
C LEU A 30 -4.77 -0.11 -8.88
N ALA A 31 -4.92 -0.55 -7.64
CA ALA A 31 -5.22 0.34 -6.52
C ALA A 31 -4.10 1.36 -6.31
N ALA A 32 -2.84 0.94 -6.42
CA ALA A 32 -1.71 1.85 -6.28
C ALA A 32 -1.66 2.85 -7.43
N GLU A 33 -1.99 2.42 -8.65
CA GLU A 33 -2.06 3.33 -9.79
C GLU A 33 -3.12 4.40 -9.62
N LEU A 34 -4.28 4.05 -9.08
CA LEU A 34 -5.35 5.01 -8.83
C LEU A 34 -4.91 6.06 -7.80
N LEU A 35 -4.23 5.64 -6.74
CA LEU A 35 -3.67 6.58 -5.78
C LEU A 35 -2.57 7.43 -6.40
N ASP A 36 -1.72 6.84 -7.22
CA ASP A 36 -0.63 7.54 -7.88
C ASP A 36 -1.16 8.61 -8.82
N ASN A 37 -2.22 8.31 -9.55
CA ASN A 37 -2.86 9.30 -10.43
C ASN A 37 -3.41 10.48 -9.63
N ALA A 38 -4.07 10.21 -8.51
CA ALA A 38 -4.59 11.26 -7.63
C ALA A 38 -3.45 12.08 -7.03
N ALA A 39 -2.32 11.45 -6.75
CA ALA A 39 -1.14 12.09 -6.18
C ALA A 39 -0.19 12.66 -7.25
N LYS A 40 -0.60 12.64 -8.51
CA LYS A 40 0.17 13.19 -9.65
C LYS A 40 1.57 12.61 -9.77
N GLY A 41 1.70 11.29 -9.62
CA GLY A 41 2.95 10.59 -9.80
C GLY A 41 3.83 10.52 -8.56
N TYR A 42 3.36 10.94 -7.42
CA TYR A 42 4.13 10.93 -6.17
C TYR A 42 4.60 9.51 -5.81
N ILE A 43 3.70 8.52 -5.94
CA ILE A 43 4.03 7.14 -5.60
C ILE A 43 4.99 6.54 -6.63
N SER A 44 4.76 6.79 -7.92
CA SER A 44 5.67 6.34 -8.98
C SER A 44 7.08 6.87 -8.77
N ASP A 45 7.22 8.12 -8.35
CA ASP A 45 8.52 8.72 -8.08
C ASP A 45 9.24 7.99 -6.95
N ILE A 46 8.53 7.67 -5.88
CA ILE A 46 9.10 6.96 -4.74
C ILE A 46 9.59 5.58 -5.15
N VAL A 47 8.78 4.86 -5.92
CA VAL A 47 9.14 3.52 -6.40
C VAL A 47 10.34 3.60 -7.34
N ARG A 48 10.35 4.59 -8.23
CA ARG A 48 11.44 4.77 -9.19
C ARG A 48 12.76 5.08 -8.48
N ARG A 49 12.72 5.82 -7.38
CA ARG A 49 13.92 6.13 -6.59
C ARG A 49 14.44 4.95 -5.79
N GLY A 50 13.67 3.86 -5.71
CA GLY A 50 14.09 2.65 -5.01
C GLY A 50 13.81 2.67 -3.52
N ASP A 51 12.96 3.57 -3.03
CA ASP A 51 12.58 3.62 -1.62
C ASP A 51 11.81 2.36 -1.21
N ILE A 52 11.18 1.70 -2.19
CA ILE A 52 10.60 0.37 -2.04
C ILE A 52 10.83 -0.39 -3.34
N ASP A 53 11.18 -1.67 -3.25
CA ASP A 53 11.51 -2.46 -4.44
C ASP A 53 10.47 -3.54 -4.79
N GLY A 54 9.42 -3.65 -4.01
CA GLY A 54 8.34 -4.60 -4.28
C GLY A 54 8.61 -6.03 -3.83
N LYS A 55 9.75 -6.34 -3.24
CA LYS A 55 10.01 -7.68 -2.71
C LYS A 55 9.08 -7.98 -1.54
N PRO A 56 8.65 -9.25 -1.38
CA PRO A 56 7.81 -9.61 -0.24
C PRO A 56 8.47 -9.22 1.07
N GLY A 57 7.69 -8.67 1.99
CA GLY A 57 8.19 -8.21 3.29
C GLY A 57 8.61 -6.75 3.31
N ASN A 58 8.86 -6.14 2.18
CA ASN A 58 9.18 -4.71 2.12
C ASN A 58 7.92 -3.88 2.32
N THR A 59 8.02 -2.88 3.17
CA THR A 59 6.91 -1.95 3.42
C THR A 59 7.45 -0.53 3.51
N LEU A 60 6.63 0.43 3.13
CA LEU A 60 6.96 1.84 3.25
C LEU A 60 5.71 2.61 3.61
N LEU A 61 5.73 3.29 4.74
CA LEU A 61 4.61 4.08 5.22
C LEU A 61 4.79 5.54 4.82
N LEU A 62 3.81 6.06 4.07
CA LEU A 62 3.81 7.45 3.61
C LEU A 62 2.78 8.23 4.42
N HIS A 63 3.12 9.48 4.75
CA HIS A 63 2.25 10.36 5.50
C HIS A 63 1.85 11.55 4.63
N ASN A 64 0.56 11.91 4.72
CA ASN A 64 0.05 13.15 4.11
C ASN A 64 0.42 13.32 2.64
N VAL A 65 0.20 12.27 1.84
CA VAL A 65 0.49 12.33 0.40
C VAL A 65 -0.46 13.29 -0.27
N PRO A 66 0.05 14.31 -0.98
CA PRO A 66 -0.81 15.29 -1.63
C PRO A 66 -1.76 14.65 -2.64
N GLY A 67 -2.99 15.11 -2.68
CA GLY A 67 -4.00 14.61 -3.62
C GLY A 67 -4.78 13.41 -3.14
N THR A 68 -4.43 12.84 -2.00
CA THR A 68 -5.16 11.70 -1.43
C THR A 68 -5.90 12.12 -0.16
N LEU A 69 -6.97 11.39 0.17
CA LEU A 69 -7.80 11.71 1.33
C LEU A 69 -7.37 10.96 2.59
N SER A 70 -6.53 9.96 2.45
CA SER A 70 -6.05 9.18 3.60
C SER A 70 -4.87 9.86 4.27
N ASP A 71 -4.80 9.80 5.59
CA ASP A 71 -3.69 10.37 6.34
C ASP A 71 -2.38 9.63 6.06
N ARG A 72 -2.48 8.32 5.80
CA ARG A 72 -1.32 7.47 5.56
C ARG A 72 -1.60 6.51 4.42
N ILE A 73 -0.54 6.19 3.70
CA ILE A 73 -0.56 5.16 2.66
C ILE A 73 0.56 4.20 2.97
N LEU A 74 0.24 2.92 3.13
CA LEU A 74 1.24 1.88 3.31
C LEU A 74 1.46 1.16 1.99
N LEU A 75 2.67 1.25 1.47
CA LEU A 75 3.08 0.48 0.31
C LEU A 75 3.65 -0.84 0.79
N ILE A 76 3.21 -1.94 0.19
CA ILE A 76 3.74 -3.27 0.53
C ILE A 76 4.25 -3.96 -0.72
N GLY A 77 5.36 -4.68 -0.56
CA GLY A 77 5.90 -5.50 -1.64
C GLY A 77 5.12 -6.78 -1.78
N LEU A 78 4.74 -7.12 -3.01
CA LEU A 78 3.94 -8.30 -3.31
C LEU A 78 4.74 -9.41 -4.01
N GLY A 79 5.99 -9.14 -4.31
CA GLY A 79 6.82 -10.09 -5.05
C GLY A 79 6.51 -10.04 -6.55
N LYS A 80 6.77 -11.15 -7.23
CA LYS A 80 6.54 -11.24 -8.67
C LYS A 80 5.07 -11.39 -8.97
N GLU A 81 4.57 -10.60 -9.90
CA GLU A 81 3.16 -10.62 -10.26
C GLU A 81 2.70 -12.03 -10.69
N LYS A 82 3.53 -12.73 -11.45
CA LYS A 82 3.20 -14.07 -11.94
C LYS A 82 3.09 -15.11 -10.82
N GLU A 83 3.70 -14.84 -9.67
CA GLU A 83 3.73 -15.75 -8.53
C GLU A 83 2.78 -15.29 -7.41
N PHE A 84 1.99 -14.25 -7.66
CA PHE A 84 1.11 -13.69 -6.64
C PHE A 84 -0.22 -14.43 -6.62
N HIS A 85 -0.30 -15.39 -5.71
CA HIS A 85 -1.48 -16.24 -5.49
C HIS A 85 -2.01 -15.99 -4.07
N GLU A 86 -2.98 -16.80 -3.65
CA GLU A 86 -3.62 -16.64 -2.35
C GLU A 86 -2.62 -16.66 -1.19
N LYS A 87 -1.65 -17.56 -1.23
CA LYS A 87 -0.64 -17.67 -0.17
C LYS A 87 0.15 -16.37 -0.03
N GLU A 88 0.55 -15.78 -1.15
CA GLU A 88 1.32 -14.54 -1.18
C GLU A 88 0.46 -13.37 -0.74
N PHE A 89 -0.82 -13.39 -1.07
CA PHE A 89 -1.77 -12.39 -0.61
C PHE A 89 -1.90 -12.41 0.92
N LEU A 90 -2.04 -13.61 1.50
CA LEU A 90 -2.10 -13.74 2.96
C LEU A 90 -0.80 -13.29 3.63
N GLY A 91 0.34 -13.59 3.01
CA GLY A 91 1.64 -13.11 3.48
C GLY A 91 1.73 -11.59 3.45
N ALA A 92 1.23 -10.97 2.39
CA ALA A 92 1.22 -9.52 2.26
C ALA A 92 0.36 -8.86 3.34
N ILE A 93 -0.80 -9.45 3.64
CA ILE A 93 -1.66 -8.95 4.71
C ILE A 93 -0.95 -9.04 6.06
N ARG A 94 -0.23 -10.14 6.30
CA ARG A 94 0.55 -10.31 7.53
C ARG A 94 1.65 -9.26 7.64
N ASP A 95 2.35 -8.99 6.53
CA ASP A 95 3.41 -7.99 6.50
C ASP A 95 2.83 -6.61 6.77
N ALA A 96 1.70 -6.28 6.18
CA ALA A 96 1.01 -5.01 6.42
C ALA A 96 0.60 -4.87 7.87
N THR A 97 0.02 -5.93 8.45
CA THR A 97 -0.39 -5.93 9.85
C THR A 97 0.82 -5.70 10.77
N GLY A 98 1.94 -6.37 10.49
CA GLY A 98 3.16 -6.20 11.27
C GLY A 98 3.71 -4.78 11.19
N ALA A 99 3.74 -4.20 10.00
CA ALA A 99 4.22 -2.84 9.81
C ALA A 99 3.35 -1.83 10.56
N LEU A 100 2.03 -2.02 10.52
CA LEU A 100 1.10 -1.10 11.17
C LEU A 100 1.13 -1.23 12.69
N ARG A 101 1.45 -2.42 13.21
CA ARG A 101 1.60 -2.61 14.66
C ARG A 101 2.81 -1.88 15.24
N LYS A 102 3.83 -1.70 14.43
CA LYS A 102 5.03 -0.96 14.86
C LYS A 102 4.75 0.54 14.97
N ASP A 103 3.74 1.01 14.25
CA ASP A 103 3.31 2.40 14.30
C ASP A 103 2.11 2.49 15.24
N HIS A 104 2.34 2.82 16.47
CA HIS A 104 1.33 2.85 17.54
C HIS A 104 0.20 3.86 17.32
N TYR A 105 0.28 4.67 16.28
CA TYR A 105 -0.74 5.68 15.98
C TYR A 105 -1.84 5.14 15.09
N PHE A 106 -1.70 3.91 14.63
CA PHE A 106 -2.55 3.41 13.58
C PHE A 106 -3.87 2.87 14.10
N LYS A 107 -4.95 3.29 13.47
CA LYS A 107 -6.28 2.72 13.67
C LYS A 107 -6.80 2.24 12.33
N VAL A 108 -7.21 0.98 12.27
CA VAL A 108 -7.81 0.42 11.08
C VAL A 108 -9.30 0.78 11.07
N ASP A 109 -9.78 1.35 9.98
CA ASP A 109 -11.20 1.58 9.80
C ASP A 109 -11.89 0.25 9.59
N LYS A 110 -12.99 0.08 10.25
CA LYS A 110 -13.79 -1.14 10.14
C LYS A 110 -14.88 -1.00 9.11
#